data_ea781e42a92ee5031fc8fa4be9924493
#
_entry.id   ea781e42a92ee5031fc8fa4be9924493
#
_cell.length_a   1.000
_cell.length_b   1.000
_cell.length_c   1.000
_cell.angle_alpha   90.00
_cell.angle_beta   90.00
_cell.angle_gamma   90.00
#
_symmetry.space_group_name_H-M   'P 1'
#
loop_
_entity.id
_entity.type
_entity.pdbx_description
1 polymer ?
#
loop_
_entity_poly.entity_id
_entity_poly.type
_entity_poly.pdbx_seq_one_letter_code
_entity_poly.pdbx_strand_id
1 'polypeptide(L)'
;MALVEEGSLPLRRVNEACEKILTAKFKLGLFENRTVDLTAIKDRIFTTEHQQVALETAQKGIVLLKNKGLLPLEKTNSRKRILVTGPNANNQTILGDWHAPQPDDNVTTIFEGLKKVADENGYEVEFFDSGENIRKIKDKAIATAAKKAATVDYAVVVVGDNAMRYRWKDKTSGENMGRAALDLPGKQLDLVKAIKATGTPVIIVLVNHRPISEPWL
;
A
#
# COMPACT_ATOMS: atom_id res chain seq x y z
N MET A 1 -23.98 25.45 -29.92
CA MET A 1 -24.06 26.52 -30.94
C MET A 1 -24.82 27.73 -30.42
N ALA A 2 -25.91 27.59 -29.62
CA ALA A 2 -26.70 28.75 -29.15
C ALA A 2 -25.88 29.92 -28.58
N LEU A 3 -24.94 29.69 -27.67
CA LEU A 3 -24.07 30.75 -27.11
C LEU A 3 -23.20 31.48 -28.16
N VAL A 4 -22.87 30.80 -29.26
CA VAL A 4 -22.12 31.43 -30.36
C VAL A 4 -23.06 32.28 -31.22
N GLU A 5 -24.26 31.82 -31.49
CA GLU A 5 -25.29 32.53 -32.25
C GLU A 5 -25.77 33.75 -31.50
N GLU A 6 -25.88 33.69 -30.18
CA GLU A 6 -26.21 34.81 -29.29
C GLU A 6 -25.06 35.81 -29.08
N GLY A 7 -23.86 35.49 -29.58
CA GLY A 7 -22.66 36.30 -29.40
C GLY A 7 -22.00 36.25 -28.01
N SER A 8 -22.54 35.43 -27.09
CA SER A 8 -22.02 35.26 -25.73
C SER A 8 -20.68 34.52 -25.70
N LEU A 9 -20.43 33.66 -26.70
CA LEU A 9 -19.17 32.93 -26.88
C LEU A 9 -18.61 33.17 -28.28
N PRO A 10 -17.44 33.80 -28.42
CA PRO A 10 -16.83 34.04 -29.73
C PRO A 10 -16.46 32.69 -30.40
N LEU A 11 -16.82 32.53 -31.67
CA LEU A 11 -16.50 31.32 -32.47
C LEU A 11 -14.98 31.03 -32.45
N ARG A 12 -14.14 32.05 -32.42
CA ARG A 12 -12.69 31.94 -32.26
C ARG A 12 -12.29 31.06 -31.07
N ARG A 13 -12.98 31.24 -29.93
CA ARG A 13 -12.68 30.43 -28.72
C ARG A 13 -13.00 28.96 -28.92
N VAL A 14 -14.07 28.64 -29.62
CA VAL A 14 -14.42 27.25 -29.99
C VAL A 14 -13.37 26.67 -30.92
N ASN A 15 -12.96 27.39 -31.95
CA ASN A 15 -11.95 26.97 -32.90
C ASN A 15 -10.59 26.71 -32.20
N GLU A 16 -10.13 27.61 -31.33
CA GLU A 16 -8.90 27.44 -30.54
C GLU A 16 -8.94 26.19 -29.66
N ALA A 17 -10.08 25.87 -29.06
CA ALA A 17 -10.25 24.65 -28.26
C ALA A 17 -10.19 23.39 -29.14
N CYS A 18 -10.90 23.41 -30.28
CA CYS A 18 -10.86 22.30 -31.26
C CYS A 18 -9.47 22.09 -31.82
N GLU A 19 -8.76 23.15 -32.19
CA GLU A 19 -7.40 23.10 -32.73
C GLU A 19 -6.44 22.39 -31.77
N LYS A 20 -6.49 22.70 -30.48
CA LYS A 20 -5.64 22.05 -29.46
C LYS A 20 -5.88 20.53 -29.41
N ILE A 21 -7.14 20.11 -29.39
CA ILE A 21 -7.51 18.68 -29.34
C ILE A 21 -7.11 17.98 -30.63
N LEU A 22 -7.42 18.57 -31.79
CA LEU A 22 -7.06 18.00 -33.08
C LEU A 22 -5.54 17.92 -33.26
N THR A 23 -4.80 18.95 -32.87
CA THR A 23 -3.34 18.96 -32.91
C THR A 23 -2.76 17.79 -32.08
N ALA A 24 -3.29 17.55 -30.89
CA ALA A 24 -2.87 16.42 -30.08
C ALA A 24 -3.16 15.08 -30.76
N LYS A 25 -4.35 14.92 -31.34
CA LYS A 25 -4.73 13.70 -32.08
C LYS A 25 -3.82 13.45 -33.29
N PHE A 26 -3.51 14.49 -34.10
CA PHE A 26 -2.58 14.38 -35.20
C PHE A 26 -1.17 14.01 -34.77
N LYS A 27 -0.65 14.68 -33.71
CA LYS A 27 0.68 14.35 -33.17
C LYS A 27 0.79 12.93 -32.63
N LEU A 28 -0.31 12.37 -32.13
CA LEU A 28 -0.38 10.98 -31.66
C LEU A 28 -0.65 9.97 -32.76
N GLY A 29 -0.84 10.40 -34.05
CA GLY A 29 -1.11 9.53 -35.16
C GLY A 29 -2.45 8.78 -35.06
N LEU A 30 -3.45 9.35 -34.36
CA LEU A 30 -4.71 8.65 -34.10
C LEU A 30 -5.63 8.54 -35.30
N PHE A 31 -5.34 9.25 -36.39
CA PHE A 31 -6.08 9.14 -37.65
C PHE A 31 -5.56 8.02 -38.51
N GLU A 32 -4.26 7.72 -38.41
CA GLU A 32 -3.57 6.64 -39.12
C GLU A 32 -3.65 5.32 -38.33
N ASN A 33 -3.46 5.40 -37.01
CA ASN A 33 -3.45 4.24 -36.10
C ASN A 33 -4.54 4.39 -35.04
N ARG A 34 -5.76 3.94 -35.37
CA ARG A 34 -6.95 4.08 -34.51
C ARG A 34 -7.02 3.06 -33.40
N THR A 35 -6.27 2.00 -33.48
CA THR A 35 -6.33 0.86 -32.57
C THR A 35 -4.97 0.57 -31.96
N VAL A 36 -4.96 0.02 -30.78
CA VAL A 36 -3.74 -0.47 -30.11
C VAL A 36 -3.46 -1.89 -30.59
N ASP A 37 -2.22 -2.19 -30.89
CA ASP A 37 -1.78 -3.56 -31.14
C ASP A 37 -1.76 -4.32 -29.81
N LEU A 38 -2.74 -5.19 -29.61
CA LEU A 38 -2.87 -5.99 -28.39
C LEU A 38 -1.73 -7.00 -28.22
N THR A 39 -1.08 -7.41 -29.31
CA THR A 39 0.06 -8.35 -29.24
C THR A 39 1.30 -7.70 -28.64
N ALA A 40 1.46 -6.39 -28.84
CA ALA A 40 2.58 -5.61 -28.31
C ALA A 40 2.43 -5.21 -26.84
N ILE A 41 1.29 -5.50 -26.19
CA ILE A 41 1.05 -5.09 -24.78
C ILE A 41 2.10 -5.70 -23.87
N LYS A 42 2.44 -6.98 -24.05
CA LYS A 42 3.40 -7.71 -23.20
C LYS A 42 4.79 -7.07 -23.19
N ASP A 43 5.17 -6.45 -24.31
CA ASP A 43 6.49 -5.82 -24.49
C ASP A 43 6.52 -4.36 -24.03
N ARG A 44 5.36 -3.77 -23.73
CA ARG A 44 5.21 -2.34 -23.43
C ARG A 44 4.68 -2.04 -22.02
N ILE A 45 3.99 -2.98 -21.40
CA ILE A 45 3.33 -2.79 -20.10
C ILE A 45 3.85 -3.84 -19.11
N PHE A 46 4.11 -3.42 -17.88
CA PHE A 46 4.58 -4.28 -16.82
C PHE A 46 5.89 -5.01 -17.12
N THR A 47 6.77 -4.35 -17.89
CA THR A 47 8.09 -4.86 -18.22
C THR A 47 8.99 -4.94 -16.99
N THR A 48 10.09 -5.69 -17.08
CA THR A 48 11.10 -5.76 -16.01
C THR A 48 11.61 -4.38 -15.62
N GLU A 49 11.78 -3.47 -16.58
CA GLU A 49 12.19 -2.09 -16.33
C GLU A 49 11.13 -1.33 -15.51
N HIS A 50 9.84 -1.47 -15.87
CA HIS A 50 8.76 -0.85 -15.10
C HIS A 50 8.70 -1.39 -13.66
N GLN A 51 8.90 -2.68 -13.47
CA GLN A 51 8.95 -3.30 -12.15
C GLN A 51 10.13 -2.80 -11.32
N GLN A 52 11.31 -2.63 -11.95
CA GLN A 52 12.48 -2.07 -11.29
C GLN A 52 12.26 -0.62 -10.83
N VAL A 53 11.66 0.22 -11.68
CA VAL A 53 11.29 1.60 -11.33
C VAL A 53 10.28 1.62 -10.17
N ALA A 54 9.29 0.72 -10.20
CA ALA A 54 8.32 0.61 -9.12
C ALA A 54 8.98 0.23 -7.78
N LEU A 55 9.90 -0.75 -7.80
CA LEU A 55 10.67 -1.16 -6.63
C LEU A 55 11.52 -0.01 -6.08
N GLU A 56 12.27 0.68 -6.91
CA GLU A 56 13.09 1.83 -6.49
C GLU A 56 12.23 2.95 -5.91
N THR A 57 11.06 3.20 -6.50
CA THR A 57 10.12 4.21 -6.01
C THR A 57 9.62 3.83 -4.63
N ALA A 58 9.22 2.58 -4.42
CA ALA A 58 8.79 2.07 -3.12
C ALA A 58 9.91 2.20 -2.07
N GLN A 59 11.13 1.77 -2.39
CA GLN A 59 12.28 1.87 -1.49
C GLN A 59 12.60 3.31 -1.09
N LYS A 60 12.55 4.26 -2.04
CA LYS A 60 12.77 5.69 -1.78
C LYS A 60 11.61 6.34 -1.02
N GLY A 61 10.42 5.77 -1.09
CA GLY A 61 9.22 6.25 -0.39
C GLY A 61 9.11 5.80 1.07
N ILE A 62 9.88 4.80 1.49
CA ILE A 62 9.85 4.33 2.88
C ILE A 62 10.59 5.31 3.79
N VAL A 63 9.93 5.74 4.87
CA VAL A 63 10.47 6.70 5.84
C VAL A 63 10.69 6.02 7.20
N LEU A 64 11.91 6.08 7.73
CA LEU A 64 12.22 5.63 9.08
C LEU A 64 11.86 6.75 10.08
N LEU A 65 10.68 6.64 10.70
CA LEU A 65 10.17 7.66 11.63
C LEU A 65 10.84 7.61 13.00
N LYS A 66 11.18 6.41 13.47
CA LYS A 66 11.76 6.21 14.81
C LYS A 66 12.58 4.93 14.84
N ASN A 67 13.82 5.02 15.32
CA ASN A 67 14.67 3.86 15.57
C ASN A 67 15.53 4.10 16.82
N LYS A 68 15.50 3.16 17.74
CA LYS A 68 16.32 3.16 18.95
C LYS A 68 17.41 2.08 18.89
N GLY A 69 18.00 1.88 17.71
CA GLY A 69 19.06 0.90 17.51
C GLY A 69 18.59 -0.53 17.22
N LEU A 70 17.28 -0.75 16.94
CA LEU A 70 16.80 -2.06 16.54
C LEU A 70 17.06 -2.37 15.06
N LEU A 71 16.94 -1.38 14.21
CA LEU A 71 17.17 -1.48 12.77
C LEU A 71 18.51 -0.85 12.37
N PRO A 72 19.21 -1.40 11.36
CA PRO A 72 18.85 -2.60 10.60
C PRO A 72 18.97 -3.88 11.42
N LEU A 73 18.18 -4.91 11.08
CA LEU A 73 18.41 -6.24 11.61
C LEU A 73 19.66 -6.82 10.93
N GLU A 74 20.65 -7.17 11.73
CA GLU A 74 21.90 -7.70 11.23
C GLU A 74 21.77 -9.17 10.77
N LYS A 75 22.51 -9.52 9.74
CA LYS A 75 22.60 -10.92 9.30
C LYS A 75 23.03 -11.83 10.44
N THR A 76 22.38 -12.97 10.59
CA THR A 76 22.63 -13.89 11.68
C THR A 76 22.72 -15.34 11.19
N ASN A 77 23.55 -16.15 11.85
CA ASN A 77 23.67 -17.58 11.59
C ASN A 77 22.79 -18.41 12.57
N SER A 78 22.14 -17.78 13.53
CA SER A 78 21.37 -18.45 14.58
C SER A 78 19.90 -18.72 14.22
N ARG A 79 19.51 -18.48 12.95
CA ARG A 79 18.16 -18.69 12.43
C ARG A 79 17.06 -18.13 13.34
N LYS A 80 17.08 -16.84 13.54
CA LYS A 80 16.09 -16.12 14.36
C LYS A 80 14.72 -16.07 13.69
N ARG A 81 13.67 -16.02 14.52
CA ARG A 81 12.29 -16.05 14.07
C ARG A 81 11.65 -14.67 14.12
N ILE A 82 10.92 -14.34 13.06
CA ILE A 82 10.15 -13.09 12.93
C ILE A 82 8.67 -13.43 12.75
N LEU A 83 7.82 -12.94 13.65
CA LEU A 83 6.38 -12.95 13.44
C LEU A 83 5.97 -11.71 12.64
N VAL A 84 5.26 -11.89 11.55
CA VAL A 84 4.60 -10.81 10.81
C VAL A 84 3.10 -10.90 11.04
N THR A 85 2.47 -9.82 11.46
CA THR A 85 1.03 -9.75 11.70
C THR A 85 0.51 -8.33 11.51
N GLY A 86 -0.78 -8.16 11.64
CA GLY A 86 -1.47 -6.88 11.44
C GLY A 86 -2.34 -6.89 10.19
N PRO A 87 -3.38 -6.06 10.17
CA PRO A 87 -4.41 -6.11 9.12
C PRO A 87 -3.91 -5.77 7.71
N ASN A 88 -2.78 -5.06 7.60
CA ASN A 88 -2.19 -4.65 6.32
C ASN A 88 -0.95 -5.46 5.94
N ALA A 89 -0.65 -6.55 6.67
CA ALA A 89 0.59 -7.28 6.49
C ALA A 89 0.65 -8.10 5.20
N ASN A 90 -0.47 -8.69 4.78
CA ASN A 90 -0.52 -9.61 3.65
C ASN A 90 -1.78 -9.39 2.79
N ASN A 91 -1.90 -8.19 2.23
CA ASN A 91 -2.99 -7.85 1.29
C ASN A 91 -2.58 -6.68 0.38
N GLN A 92 -3.47 -6.31 -0.53
CA GLN A 92 -3.21 -5.29 -1.55
C GLN A 92 -3.42 -3.84 -1.07
N THR A 93 -3.59 -3.57 0.22
CA THR A 93 -3.75 -2.21 0.77
C THR A 93 -2.59 -1.27 0.40
N ILE A 94 -1.38 -1.82 0.25
CA ILE A 94 -0.18 -1.07 -0.15
C ILE A 94 -0.28 -0.41 -1.53
N LEU A 95 -1.20 -0.85 -2.39
CA LEU A 95 -1.42 -0.25 -3.71
C LEU A 95 -2.19 1.09 -3.65
N GLY A 96 -2.76 1.43 -2.49
CA GLY A 96 -3.53 2.65 -2.32
C GLY A 96 -4.98 2.54 -2.77
N ASP A 97 -5.62 3.69 -3.07
CA ASP A 97 -7.07 3.74 -3.35
C ASP A 97 -7.42 3.47 -4.82
N TRP A 98 -6.78 4.17 -5.74
CA TRP A 98 -7.15 4.16 -7.15
C TRP A 98 -6.53 3.00 -7.93
N HIS A 99 -6.68 1.79 -7.42
CA HIS A 99 -6.30 0.58 -8.13
C HIS A 99 -7.48 -0.38 -8.28
N ALA A 100 -7.49 -1.17 -9.34
CA ALA A 100 -8.31 -2.37 -9.44
C ALA A 100 -7.60 -3.53 -8.71
N PRO A 101 -8.34 -4.57 -8.24
CA PRO A 101 -7.71 -5.78 -7.73
C PRO A 101 -6.70 -6.32 -8.75
N GLN A 102 -5.50 -6.61 -8.29
CA GLN A 102 -4.43 -7.16 -9.12
C GLN A 102 -4.35 -8.68 -8.92
N PRO A 103 -3.88 -9.44 -9.93
CA PRO A 103 -3.38 -10.79 -9.68
C PRO A 103 -2.33 -10.77 -8.55
N ASP A 104 -2.35 -11.78 -7.69
CA ASP A 104 -1.43 -11.82 -6.54
C ASP A 104 0.04 -11.79 -6.98
N ASP A 105 0.38 -12.44 -8.09
CA ASP A 105 1.74 -12.43 -8.66
C ASP A 105 2.24 -11.03 -9.07
N ASN A 106 1.35 -10.06 -9.22
CA ASN A 106 1.70 -8.67 -9.55
C ASN A 106 1.96 -7.79 -8.31
N VAL A 107 1.74 -8.32 -7.12
CA VAL A 107 1.83 -7.54 -5.87
C VAL A 107 2.73 -8.27 -4.88
N THR A 108 3.77 -7.62 -4.43
CA THR A 108 4.58 -8.13 -3.31
C THR A 108 4.07 -7.48 -2.02
N THR A 109 3.41 -8.25 -1.17
CA THR A 109 2.94 -7.78 0.14
C THR A 109 4.12 -7.57 1.10
N ILE A 110 3.89 -6.89 2.24
CA ILE A 110 4.96 -6.68 3.24
C ILE A 110 5.45 -8.02 3.78
N PHE A 111 4.55 -8.98 4.04
CA PHE A 111 4.92 -10.32 4.46
C PHE A 111 5.79 -11.04 3.42
N GLU A 112 5.38 -11.04 2.16
CA GLU A 112 6.12 -11.70 1.08
C GLU A 112 7.48 -11.05 0.84
N GLY A 113 7.56 -9.72 0.87
CA GLY A 113 8.82 -9.00 0.74
C GLY A 113 9.81 -9.35 1.85
N LEU A 114 9.33 -9.41 3.10
CA LEU A 114 10.14 -9.86 4.23
C LEU A 114 10.57 -11.33 4.08
N LYS A 115 9.66 -12.22 3.72
CA LYS A 115 9.95 -13.64 3.51
C LYS A 115 11.01 -13.85 2.43
N LYS A 116 10.93 -13.09 1.33
CA LYS A 116 11.87 -13.20 0.21
C LYS A 116 13.32 -12.90 0.61
N VAL A 117 13.55 -11.98 1.55
CA VAL A 117 14.91 -11.58 1.96
C VAL A 117 15.35 -12.22 3.27
N ALA A 118 14.47 -12.87 4.00
CA ALA A 118 14.72 -13.37 5.34
C ALA A 118 15.74 -14.53 5.37
N ASP A 119 15.56 -15.54 4.52
CA ASP A 119 16.40 -16.75 4.49
C ASP A 119 17.87 -16.42 4.24
N GLU A 120 18.16 -15.51 3.31
CA GLU A 120 19.53 -15.08 3.00
C GLU A 120 20.21 -14.34 4.15
N ASN A 121 19.42 -13.82 5.09
CA ASN A 121 19.86 -13.05 6.25
C ASN A 121 19.76 -13.83 7.57
N GLY A 122 19.42 -15.12 7.51
CA GLY A 122 19.35 -16.00 8.68
C GLY A 122 18.09 -15.87 9.51
N TYR A 123 16.97 -15.46 8.90
CA TYR A 123 15.69 -15.31 9.56
C TYR A 123 14.65 -16.29 8.99
N GLU A 124 13.78 -16.78 9.87
CA GLU A 124 12.57 -17.51 9.52
C GLU A 124 11.36 -16.61 9.78
N VAL A 125 10.51 -16.41 8.76
CA VAL A 125 9.35 -15.52 8.86
C VAL A 125 8.07 -16.32 8.88
N GLU A 126 7.28 -16.15 9.94
CA GLU A 126 5.93 -16.69 10.04
C GLU A 126 4.88 -15.59 9.96
N PHE A 127 3.76 -15.89 9.31
CA PHE A 127 2.61 -14.99 9.25
C PHE A 127 1.50 -15.46 10.18
N PHE A 128 0.91 -14.49 10.89
CA PHE A 128 -0.32 -14.69 11.63
C PHE A 128 -1.39 -13.70 11.16
N ASP A 129 -2.47 -14.22 10.61
CA ASP A 129 -3.62 -13.41 10.21
C ASP A 129 -4.41 -12.92 11.44
N SER A 130 -4.30 -11.64 11.75
CA SER A 130 -5.07 -10.98 12.80
C SER A 130 -6.45 -10.52 12.34
N GLY A 131 -6.78 -10.73 11.08
CA GLY A 131 -7.97 -10.23 10.39
C GLY A 131 -7.69 -8.96 9.60
N GLU A 132 -8.12 -8.93 8.35
CA GLU A 132 -7.89 -7.80 7.44
C GLU A 132 -8.79 -6.58 7.69
N ASN A 133 -9.88 -6.74 8.45
CA ASN A 133 -10.77 -5.62 8.75
C ASN A 133 -10.22 -4.81 9.91
N ILE A 134 -9.55 -3.71 9.59
CA ILE A 134 -8.85 -2.86 10.57
C ILE A 134 -9.75 -2.30 11.68
N ARG A 135 -11.07 -2.19 11.43
CA ARG A 135 -12.04 -1.71 12.44
C ARG A 135 -12.54 -2.83 13.35
N LYS A 136 -12.33 -4.10 12.99
CA LYS A 136 -12.99 -5.26 13.63
C LYS A 136 -12.03 -6.38 14.02
N ILE A 137 -10.80 -6.03 14.42
CA ILE A 137 -9.86 -7.02 14.97
C ILE A 137 -10.47 -7.61 16.25
N LYS A 138 -10.55 -8.94 16.31
CA LYS A 138 -11.16 -9.67 17.43
C LYS A 138 -10.17 -9.77 18.61
N ASP A 139 -10.65 -9.65 19.84
CA ASP A 139 -9.81 -9.80 21.05
C ASP A 139 -9.08 -11.15 21.09
N LYS A 140 -9.73 -12.21 20.63
CA LYS A 140 -9.09 -13.53 20.49
C LYS A 140 -7.88 -13.50 19.54
N ALA A 141 -7.97 -12.76 18.43
CA ALA A 141 -6.86 -12.60 17.49
C ALA A 141 -5.71 -11.81 18.12
N ILE A 142 -6.01 -10.74 18.85
CA ILE A 142 -5.02 -9.95 19.61
C ILE A 142 -4.29 -10.85 20.63
N ALA A 143 -5.04 -11.60 21.43
CA ALA A 143 -4.45 -12.51 22.41
C ALA A 143 -3.59 -13.61 21.77
N THR A 144 -4.01 -14.12 20.60
CA THR A 144 -3.24 -15.13 19.88
C THR A 144 -1.97 -14.55 19.29
N ALA A 145 -2.03 -13.35 18.71
CA ALA A 145 -0.87 -12.64 18.20
C ALA A 145 0.17 -12.39 19.29
N ALA A 146 -0.26 -11.95 20.46
CA ALA A 146 0.62 -11.76 21.63
C ALA A 146 1.29 -13.07 22.07
N LYS A 147 0.53 -14.19 22.15
CA LYS A 147 1.11 -15.50 22.49
C LYS A 147 2.16 -15.94 21.49
N LYS A 148 1.92 -15.76 20.18
CA LYS A 148 2.90 -16.05 19.14
C LYS A 148 4.12 -15.14 19.23
N ALA A 149 3.92 -13.85 19.44
CA ALA A 149 5.01 -12.90 19.58
C ALA A 149 5.96 -13.27 20.74
N ALA A 150 5.43 -13.78 21.85
CA ALA A 150 6.24 -14.23 22.99
C ALA A 150 7.18 -15.41 22.67
N THR A 151 7.04 -16.08 21.52
CA THR A 151 7.83 -17.26 21.12
C THR A 151 8.80 -16.98 19.98
N VAL A 152 8.96 -15.73 19.54
CA VAL A 152 9.83 -15.32 18.44
C VAL A 152 10.83 -14.25 18.87
N ASP A 153 11.86 -14.02 18.07
CA ASP A 153 12.90 -13.02 18.35
C ASP A 153 12.46 -11.60 18.04
N TYR A 154 11.61 -11.42 17.02
CA TYR A 154 11.11 -10.12 16.58
C TYR A 154 9.65 -10.23 16.14
N ALA A 155 8.91 -9.14 16.29
CA ALA A 155 7.55 -9.02 15.75
C ALA A 155 7.45 -7.79 14.83
N VAL A 156 6.99 -8.01 13.60
CA VAL A 156 6.64 -6.95 12.64
C VAL A 156 5.13 -6.80 12.63
N VAL A 157 4.63 -5.65 13.04
CA VAL A 157 3.19 -5.37 13.15
C VAL A 157 2.82 -4.31 12.11
N VAL A 158 2.05 -4.72 11.12
CA VAL A 158 1.67 -3.85 9.99
C VAL A 158 0.27 -3.29 10.23
N VAL A 159 0.19 -2.00 10.46
CA VAL A 159 -1.03 -1.28 10.84
C VAL A 159 -1.21 -0.03 10.00
N GLY A 160 -2.34 0.63 10.12
CA GLY A 160 -2.61 1.89 9.44
C GLY A 160 -4.02 2.02 8.89
N ASP A 161 -4.14 2.62 7.71
CA ASP A 161 -5.39 2.81 7.01
C ASP A 161 -5.67 1.67 6.00
N ASN A 162 -6.95 1.55 5.58
CA ASN A 162 -7.35 0.71 4.47
C ASN A 162 -7.99 1.57 3.38
N ALA A 163 -7.41 1.53 2.18
CA ALA A 163 -7.89 2.28 1.03
C ALA A 163 -8.45 1.38 -0.09
N MET A 164 -8.56 0.08 0.12
CA MET A 164 -9.00 -0.88 -0.91
C MET A 164 -10.41 -0.53 -1.43
N ARG A 165 -10.48 -0.07 -2.68
CA ARG A 165 -11.70 0.44 -3.31
C ARG A 165 -12.77 -0.63 -3.50
N TYR A 166 -12.38 -1.86 -3.80
CA TYR A 166 -13.29 -3.00 -3.94
C TYR A 166 -13.82 -3.54 -2.60
N ARG A 167 -13.29 -3.01 -1.45
CA ARG A 167 -13.79 -3.28 -0.09
C ARG A 167 -14.32 -2.01 0.56
N TRP A 168 -15.20 -1.32 -0.13
CA TRP A 168 -15.71 0.01 0.23
C TRP A 168 -16.16 0.15 1.69
N LYS A 169 -16.86 -0.87 2.22
CA LYS A 169 -17.36 -0.86 3.60
C LYS A 169 -16.25 -0.89 4.66
N ASP A 170 -15.08 -1.36 4.28
CA ASP A 170 -13.94 -1.50 5.18
C ASP A 170 -12.95 -0.34 5.02
N LYS A 171 -13.12 0.54 4.04
CA LYS A 171 -12.25 1.71 3.81
C LYS A 171 -12.22 2.63 5.02
N THR A 172 -11.04 3.17 5.29
CA THR A 172 -10.82 4.20 6.31
C THR A 172 -10.10 5.42 5.75
N SER A 173 -9.60 5.33 4.53
CA SER A 173 -8.89 6.41 3.83
C SER A 173 -9.15 6.37 2.34
N GLY A 174 -8.66 7.37 1.62
CA GLY A 174 -8.83 7.52 0.18
C GLY A 174 -10.03 8.38 -0.18
N GLU A 175 -10.44 8.33 -1.43
CA GLU A 175 -11.52 9.16 -1.96
C GLU A 175 -12.84 8.94 -1.21
N ASN A 176 -13.52 10.02 -0.90
CA ASN A 176 -14.80 10.07 -0.16
C ASN A 176 -14.74 9.49 1.26
N MET A 177 -13.54 9.37 1.85
CA MET A 177 -13.35 8.85 3.20
C MET A 177 -12.72 9.90 4.10
N GLY A 178 -13.56 10.65 4.83
CA GLY A 178 -13.15 11.54 5.90
C GLY A 178 -13.02 10.83 7.24
N ARG A 179 -12.13 11.33 8.12
CA ARG A 179 -12.02 10.91 9.52
C ARG A 179 -11.86 12.13 10.40
N ALA A 180 -12.56 12.15 11.51
CA ALA A 180 -12.43 13.21 12.52
C ALA A 180 -11.21 13.03 13.44
N ALA A 181 -10.73 11.79 13.60
CA ALA A 181 -9.57 11.45 14.41
C ALA A 181 -8.40 10.98 13.54
N LEU A 182 -7.18 11.27 13.98
CA LEU A 182 -5.93 10.87 13.32
C LEU A 182 -5.25 9.66 13.99
N ASP A 183 -5.92 8.99 14.91
CA ASP A 183 -5.47 7.77 15.57
C ASP A 183 -5.51 6.53 14.65
N LEU A 184 -4.99 5.41 15.11
CA LEU A 184 -5.16 4.12 14.45
C LEU A 184 -6.62 3.67 14.55
N PRO A 185 -7.31 3.37 13.44
CA PRO A 185 -8.71 2.94 13.49
C PRO A 185 -8.89 1.57 14.12
N GLY A 186 -9.97 1.41 14.89
CA GLY A 186 -10.33 0.14 15.52
C GLY A 186 -9.37 -0.29 16.63
N LYS A 187 -9.11 -1.59 16.75
CA LYS A 187 -8.27 -2.18 17.79
C LYS A 187 -6.81 -2.39 17.38
N GLN A 188 -6.31 -1.68 16.39
CA GLN A 188 -4.92 -1.84 15.94
C GLN A 188 -3.91 -1.46 17.01
N LEU A 189 -4.19 -0.39 17.75
CA LEU A 189 -3.32 0.02 18.87
C LEU A 189 -3.30 -1.03 19.98
N ASP A 190 -4.44 -1.67 20.27
CA ASP A 190 -4.52 -2.75 21.25
C ASP A 190 -3.67 -3.95 20.83
N LEU A 191 -3.69 -4.30 19.52
CA LEU A 191 -2.82 -5.33 18.95
C LEU A 191 -1.34 -5.00 19.18
N VAL A 192 -0.92 -3.78 18.86
CA VAL A 192 0.46 -3.33 19.05
C VAL A 192 0.84 -3.38 20.53
N LYS A 193 0.00 -2.87 21.41
CA LYS A 193 0.24 -2.87 22.87
C LYS A 193 0.35 -4.29 23.43
N ALA A 194 -0.55 -5.19 23.02
CA ALA A 194 -0.53 -6.58 23.47
C ALA A 194 0.76 -7.31 23.06
N ILE A 195 1.21 -7.12 21.83
CA ILE A 195 2.48 -7.68 21.36
C ILE A 195 3.66 -7.05 22.09
N LYS A 196 3.68 -5.73 22.26
CA LYS A 196 4.75 -5.03 22.97
C LYS A 196 4.87 -5.47 24.43
N ALA A 197 3.75 -5.78 25.08
CA ALA A 197 3.70 -6.24 26.46
C ALA A 197 4.37 -7.61 26.68
N THR A 198 4.61 -8.39 25.63
CA THR A 198 5.35 -9.67 25.70
C THR A 198 6.86 -9.48 25.95
N GLY A 199 7.39 -8.29 25.77
CA GLY A 199 8.82 -7.99 25.82
C GLY A 199 9.56 -8.24 24.50
N THR A 200 8.91 -8.85 23.51
CA THR A 200 9.49 -9.08 22.18
C THR A 200 9.79 -7.73 21.50
N PRO A 201 10.98 -7.55 20.89
CA PRO A 201 11.27 -6.38 20.08
C PRO A 201 10.27 -6.22 18.92
N VAL A 202 9.65 -5.03 18.82
CA VAL A 202 8.59 -4.75 17.84
C VAL A 202 9.05 -3.76 16.80
N ILE A 203 8.83 -4.09 15.54
CA ILE A 203 8.95 -3.20 14.39
C ILE A 203 7.54 -2.89 13.91
N ILE A 204 7.18 -1.61 13.90
CA ILE A 204 5.86 -1.17 13.43
C ILE A 204 6.01 -0.64 12.01
N VAL A 205 5.20 -1.17 11.09
CA VAL A 205 5.08 -0.68 9.72
C VAL A 205 3.74 0.02 9.57
N LEU A 206 3.79 1.32 9.26
CA LEU A 206 2.58 2.12 9.01
C LEU A 206 2.29 2.17 7.51
N VAL A 207 1.14 1.65 7.11
CA VAL A 207 0.59 1.79 5.75
C VAL A 207 -0.57 2.78 5.84
N ASN A 208 -0.30 4.04 5.51
CA ASN A 208 -1.27 5.12 5.75
C ASN A 208 -1.26 6.14 4.60
N HIS A 209 -2.41 6.75 4.36
CA HIS A 209 -2.62 7.76 3.32
C HIS A 209 -2.72 9.19 3.90
N ARG A 210 -2.70 9.31 5.20
CA ARG A 210 -2.72 10.56 5.96
C ARG A 210 -1.83 10.42 7.19
N PRO A 211 -1.36 11.50 7.78
CA PRO A 211 -0.65 11.44 9.05
C PRO A 211 -1.47 10.70 10.11
N ILE A 212 -0.81 9.80 10.84
CA ILE A 212 -1.37 9.15 12.01
C ILE A 212 -0.73 9.79 13.23
N SER A 213 -1.57 10.36 14.09
CA SER A 213 -1.16 10.95 15.37
C SER A 213 -1.46 9.96 16.48
N GLU A 214 -0.48 9.11 16.76
CA GLU A 214 -0.55 8.10 17.83
C GLU A 214 0.68 8.22 18.73
N PRO A 215 0.59 9.02 19.81
CA PRO A 215 1.74 9.32 20.65
C PRO A 215 2.37 8.11 21.31
N TRP A 216 1.63 7.00 21.42
CA TRP A 216 2.13 5.77 22.01
C TRP A 216 3.12 5.01 21.10
N LEU A 217 3.04 5.17 19.77
CA LEU A 217 3.97 4.58 18.82
C LEU A 217 5.29 5.36 18.82
#